data_d16471c2cf0e807487cde5f668f8164c
#
_entry.id   d16471c2cf0e807487cde5f668f8164c
#
_cell.length_a   1.000
_cell.length_b   1.000
_cell.length_c   1.000
_cell.angle_alpha   90.00
_cell.angle_beta   90.00
_cell.angle_gamma   90.00
#
_symmetry.space_group_name_H-M   'P 1'
#
loop_
_entity.id
_entity.type
_entity.pdbx_description
1 polymer ?
#
loop_
_entity_poly.entity_id
_entity_poly.type
_entity_poly.pdbx_seq_one_letter_code
_entity_poly.pdbx_strand_id
1 'polypeptide(L)'
;TMLTHTLRHLARWMKPRRVWTPLHLLPASARIERQPLGVVGIISPWNYPLQLALGPAIAAMAAGNRVMLKPSELTPHTSAQLAHVIGQFFAPDEFAVVQGDAQVASQFSGLPFDHLVFTGSTAVGRKVAIAAAQQLTPTTLELGGKSPCIVASDADLEQAALRIAHGKLLNAGQTCIAPDYLLLPKGQEQAFGDAYAKAVAQLFPSFMGNPDYAAIINHKHYARLRVLVQQAEAQGAYVQWLDDGQGAQLASAATAPSWGKEAAQRQMPPALVWNVHSGMDIMREEIFGPLLPVISYEHLDDVIHAINAGERPLALYWFGNDEKLRDSVLRRTVSGGVTVNDTLMPVAHAFLPFGGVGGS
;
A
#
# COMPACT_ATOMS: atom_id res chain seq x y z
N THR A 1 7.70 -18.28 -3.77
CA THR A 1 6.39 -17.74 -3.35
C THR A 1 6.18 -17.88 -1.84
N MET A 2 5.25 -17.13 -1.24
CA MET A 2 4.88 -17.23 0.18
C MET A 2 4.53 -18.67 0.57
N LEU A 3 3.71 -19.37 -0.22
CA LEU A 3 3.34 -20.77 0.03
C LEU A 3 4.57 -21.69 0.11
N THR A 4 5.48 -21.59 -0.85
CA THR A 4 6.72 -22.41 -0.85
C THR A 4 7.59 -22.11 0.37
N HIS A 5 7.68 -20.84 0.77
CA HIS A 5 8.40 -20.44 1.98
C HIS A 5 7.75 -21.05 3.23
N THR A 6 6.44 -20.94 3.37
CA THR A 6 5.67 -21.50 4.49
C THR A 6 5.88 -23.00 4.59
N LEU A 7 5.70 -23.74 3.51
CA LEU A 7 5.88 -25.20 3.49
C LEU A 7 7.29 -25.64 3.93
N ARG A 8 8.33 -24.92 3.48
CA ARG A 8 9.73 -25.23 3.84
C ARG A 8 10.05 -25.00 5.31
N HIS A 9 9.33 -24.07 5.97
CA HIS A 9 9.65 -23.63 7.33
C HIS A 9 8.65 -24.13 8.39
N LEU A 10 7.47 -24.59 7.99
CA LEU A 10 6.36 -24.93 8.88
C LEU A 10 6.77 -25.92 9.97
N ALA A 11 7.41 -27.03 9.60
CA ALA A 11 7.85 -28.05 10.55
C ALA A 11 8.80 -27.50 11.64
N ARG A 12 9.62 -26.48 11.29
CA ARG A 12 10.49 -25.78 12.24
C ARG A 12 9.69 -24.83 13.13
N TRP A 13 8.73 -24.10 12.56
CA TRP A 13 7.92 -23.14 13.31
C TRP A 13 6.99 -23.80 14.32
N MET A 14 6.55 -25.03 14.04
CA MET A 14 5.69 -25.82 14.95
C MET A 14 6.44 -26.34 16.19
N LYS A 15 7.78 -26.39 16.17
CA LYS A 15 8.53 -26.92 17.31
C LYS A 15 8.36 -26.08 18.56
N PRO A 16 8.12 -26.71 19.74
CA PRO A 16 8.14 -26.00 21.02
C PRO A 16 9.48 -25.30 21.25
N ARG A 17 9.44 -24.10 21.77
CA ARG A 17 10.64 -23.32 22.14
C ARG A 17 10.87 -23.39 23.63
N ARG A 18 11.99 -23.98 24.06
CA ARG A 18 12.41 -23.92 25.45
C ARG A 18 12.74 -22.49 25.87
N VAL A 19 12.37 -22.13 27.09
CA VAL A 19 12.65 -20.83 27.70
C VAL A 19 13.56 -21.06 28.89
N TRP A 20 14.48 -20.13 29.11
CA TRP A 20 15.35 -20.18 30.28
C TRP A 20 14.51 -20.10 31.56
N THR A 21 14.83 -21.01 32.51
CA THR A 21 14.14 -21.08 33.80
C THR A 21 15.08 -20.54 34.88
N PRO A 22 14.68 -19.50 35.63
CA PRO A 22 15.46 -18.95 36.73
C PRO A 22 15.86 -20.01 37.76
N LEU A 23 17.04 -19.86 38.41
CA LEU A 23 17.60 -20.84 39.32
C LEU A 23 16.66 -21.20 40.48
N HIS A 24 15.91 -20.21 41.01
CA HIS A 24 14.99 -20.42 42.13
C HIS A 24 13.74 -21.25 41.76
N LEU A 25 13.51 -21.52 40.46
CA LEU A 25 12.44 -22.38 39.98
C LEU A 25 12.92 -23.78 39.59
N LEU A 26 14.23 -24.06 39.70
CA LEU A 26 14.72 -25.42 39.44
C LEU A 26 14.16 -26.41 40.47
N PRO A 27 13.82 -27.62 40.08
CA PRO A 27 14.07 -28.30 38.79
C PRO A 27 12.98 -28.13 37.71
N ALA A 28 12.12 -27.11 37.84
CA ALA A 28 11.10 -26.85 36.81
C ALA A 28 11.73 -26.55 35.43
N SER A 29 10.97 -26.82 34.37
CA SER A 29 11.31 -26.43 33.00
C SER A 29 10.17 -25.67 32.36
N ALA A 30 10.50 -24.71 31.48
CA ALA A 30 9.51 -23.89 30.79
C ALA A 30 9.67 -24.01 29.27
N ARG A 31 8.54 -24.03 28.55
CA ARG A 31 8.49 -24.04 27.09
C ARG A 31 7.30 -23.24 26.57
N ILE A 32 7.43 -22.70 25.38
CA ILE A 32 6.35 -22.05 24.63
C ILE A 32 5.90 -23.01 23.55
N GLU A 33 4.63 -23.35 23.55
CA GLU A 33 3.96 -24.10 22.48
C GLU A 33 3.02 -23.18 21.72
N ARG A 34 3.01 -23.32 20.39
CA ARG A 34 2.07 -22.60 19.53
C ARG A 34 0.87 -23.47 19.26
N GLN A 35 -0.32 -22.93 19.41
CA GLN A 35 -1.57 -23.61 19.15
C GLN A 35 -2.42 -22.75 18.19
N PRO A 36 -3.29 -23.36 17.35
CA PRO A 36 -4.26 -22.63 16.57
C PRO A 36 -5.21 -21.84 17.47
N LEU A 37 -5.63 -20.67 17.02
CA LEU A 37 -6.60 -19.83 17.73
C LEU A 37 -8.02 -20.39 17.58
N GLY A 38 -8.35 -20.90 16.39
CA GLY A 38 -9.69 -21.37 16.04
C GLY A 38 -10.10 -20.95 14.64
N VAL A 39 -11.04 -20.03 14.51
CA VAL A 39 -11.53 -19.48 13.24
C VAL A 39 -10.98 -18.10 12.99
N VAL A 40 -10.26 -17.91 11.88
CA VAL A 40 -9.73 -16.63 11.45
C VAL A 40 -10.60 -16.04 10.33
N GLY A 41 -11.19 -14.87 10.59
CA GLY A 41 -11.87 -14.06 9.59
C GLY A 41 -10.86 -13.26 8.77
N ILE A 42 -11.06 -13.17 7.46
CA ILE A 42 -10.21 -12.35 6.58
C ILE A 42 -11.11 -11.51 5.68
N ILE A 43 -10.91 -10.18 5.70
CA ILE A 43 -11.56 -9.25 4.77
C ILE A 43 -10.46 -8.69 3.86
N SER A 44 -10.51 -9.02 2.57
CA SER A 44 -9.47 -8.64 1.61
C SER A 44 -9.92 -7.56 0.63
N PRO A 45 -9.00 -6.68 0.18
CA PRO A 45 -9.28 -5.58 -0.74
C PRO A 45 -9.29 -6.02 -2.20
N TRP A 46 -9.53 -5.05 -3.07
CA TRP A 46 -9.69 -5.23 -4.51
C TRP A 46 -8.40 -5.01 -5.33
N ASN A 47 -7.41 -4.32 -4.79
CA ASN A 47 -6.23 -3.88 -5.57
C ASN A 47 -5.24 -5.03 -5.89
N TYR A 48 -5.07 -5.99 -4.99
CA TYR A 48 -4.34 -7.24 -5.20
C TYR A 48 -5.17 -8.41 -4.67
N PRO A 49 -6.32 -8.73 -5.32
CA PRO A 49 -7.38 -9.55 -4.73
C PRO A 49 -6.97 -11.00 -4.43
N LEU A 50 -6.02 -11.57 -5.18
CA LEU A 50 -5.51 -12.91 -4.90
C LEU A 50 -4.47 -12.90 -3.78
N GLN A 51 -3.48 -12.02 -3.86
CA GLN A 51 -2.37 -11.99 -2.92
C GLN A 51 -2.83 -11.61 -1.51
N LEU A 52 -3.67 -10.57 -1.40
CA LEU A 52 -4.14 -10.07 -0.10
C LEU A 52 -5.28 -10.90 0.51
N ALA A 53 -5.90 -11.80 -0.26
CA ALA A 53 -6.80 -12.81 0.25
C ALA A 53 -6.06 -14.07 0.70
N LEU A 54 -5.21 -14.62 -0.18
CA LEU A 54 -4.56 -15.91 0.07
C LEU A 54 -3.34 -15.81 0.99
N GLY A 55 -2.65 -14.66 1.04
CA GLY A 55 -1.51 -14.47 1.92
C GLY A 55 -1.86 -14.72 3.39
N PRO A 56 -2.78 -13.97 3.97
CA PRO A 56 -3.25 -14.22 5.35
C PRO A 56 -3.88 -15.60 5.54
N ALA A 57 -4.63 -16.11 4.54
CA ALA A 57 -5.24 -17.43 4.61
C ALA A 57 -4.19 -18.54 4.71
N ILE A 58 -3.12 -18.50 3.91
CA ILE A 58 -2.00 -19.46 3.98
C ILE A 58 -1.36 -19.43 5.38
N ALA A 59 -1.14 -18.25 5.95
CA ALA A 59 -0.55 -18.11 7.27
C ALA A 59 -1.48 -18.67 8.37
N ALA A 60 -2.77 -18.37 8.31
CA ALA A 60 -3.78 -18.85 9.26
C ALA A 60 -3.92 -20.38 9.20
N MET A 61 -4.03 -20.96 8.00
CA MET A 61 -4.13 -22.42 7.81
C MET A 61 -2.84 -23.14 8.22
N ALA A 62 -1.68 -22.56 7.89
CA ALA A 62 -0.39 -23.12 8.32
C ALA A 62 -0.24 -23.16 9.85
N ALA A 63 -0.87 -22.24 10.56
CA ALA A 63 -0.95 -22.25 12.03
C ALA A 63 -2.04 -23.20 12.58
N GLY A 64 -2.76 -23.93 11.71
CA GLY A 64 -3.80 -24.89 12.08
C GLY A 64 -5.18 -24.30 12.29
N ASN A 65 -5.41 -23.04 11.88
CA ASN A 65 -6.72 -22.40 12.00
C ASN A 65 -7.64 -22.75 10.82
N ARG A 66 -8.94 -22.61 11.06
CA ARG A 66 -9.96 -22.54 10.02
C ARG A 66 -10.05 -21.13 9.48
N VAL A 67 -10.43 -20.99 8.23
CA VAL A 67 -10.48 -19.68 7.56
C VAL A 67 -11.85 -19.37 7.02
N MET A 68 -12.33 -18.15 7.27
CA MET A 68 -13.48 -17.59 6.61
C MET A 68 -13.04 -16.32 5.87
N LEU A 69 -13.17 -16.27 4.55
CA LEU A 69 -12.69 -15.18 3.69
C LEU A 69 -13.86 -14.40 3.11
N LYS A 70 -13.84 -13.08 3.26
CA LYS A 70 -14.74 -12.16 2.55
C LYS A 70 -13.90 -11.33 1.56
N PRO A 71 -13.83 -11.72 0.27
CA PRO A 71 -13.15 -10.93 -0.76
C PRO A 71 -13.95 -9.69 -1.15
N SER A 72 -13.30 -8.74 -1.82
CA SER A 72 -13.94 -7.48 -2.22
C SER A 72 -15.02 -7.68 -3.27
N GLU A 73 -16.13 -6.97 -3.11
CA GLU A 73 -17.22 -6.84 -4.09
C GLU A 73 -16.82 -6.06 -5.35
N LEU A 74 -15.74 -5.29 -5.28
CA LEU A 74 -15.25 -4.51 -6.44
C LEU A 74 -14.52 -5.37 -7.48
N THR A 75 -14.20 -6.63 -7.13
CA THR A 75 -13.59 -7.62 -8.03
C THR A 75 -14.45 -8.88 -8.13
N PRO A 76 -15.71 -8.79 -8.59
CA PRO A 76 -16.68 -9.88 -8.49
C PRO A 76 -16.25 -11.15 -9.21
N HIS A 77 -15.63 -11.04 -10.39
CA HIS A 77 -15.15 -12.21 -11.15
C HIS A 77 -14.03 -12.95 -10.40
N THR A 78 -13.07 -12.22 -9.84
CA THR A 78 -11.99 -12.81 -9.03
C THR A 78 -12.55 -13.45 -7.75
N SER A 79 -13.50 -12.79 -7.11
CA SER A 79 -14.14 -13.28 -5.89
C SER A 79 -14.95 -14.56 -6.13
N ALA A 80 -15.68 -14.61 -7.23
CA ALA A 80 -16.41 -15.83 -7.66
C ALA A 80 -15.46 -16.99 -7.97
N GLN A 81 -14.35 -16.70 -8.68
CA GLN A 81 -13.36 -17.71 -9.01
C GLN A 81 -12.62 -18.23 -7.77
N LEU A 82 -12.31 -17.35 -6.81
CA LEU A 82 -11.76 -17.75 -5.51
C LEU A 82 -12.72 -18.70 -4.77
N ALA A 83 -14.00 -18.35 -4.70
CA ALA A 83 -15.01 -19.18 -4.05
C ALA A 83 -15.12 -20.55 -4.72
N HIS A 84 -15.13 -20.57 -6.06
CA HIS A 84 -15.20 -21.81 -6.85
C HIS A 84 -13.99 -22.73 -6.60
N VAL A 85 -12.78 -22.19 -6.74
CA VAL A 85 -11.54 -22.96 -6.57
C VAL A 85 -11.40 -23.45 -5.12
N ILE A 86 -11.61 -22.61 -4.13
CA ILE A 86 -11.49 -22.97 -2.72
C ILE A 86 -12.50 -24.08 -2.39
N GLY A 87 -13.75 -23.97 -2.85
CA GLY A 87 -14.78 -24.99 -2.60
C GLY A 87 -14.54 -26.34 -3.29
N GLN A 88 -13.60 -26.43 -4.24
CA GLN A 88 -13.18 -27.69 -4.84
C GLN A 88 -12.18 -28.49 -3.97
N PHE A 89 -11.40 -27.80 -3.14
CA PHE A 89 -10.28 -28.40 -2.41
C PHE A 89 -10.47 -28.45 -0.91
N PHE A 90 -11.37 -27.62 -0.35
CA PHE A 90 -11.58 -27.50 1.09
C PHE A 90 -13.05 -27.70 1.46
N ALA A 91 -13.30 -28.38 2.56
CA ALA A 91 -14.64 -28.41 3.14
C ALA A 91 -15.03 -27.04 3.72
N PRO A 92 -16.34 -26.70 3.75
CA PRO A 92 -16.79 -25.37 4.22
C PRO A 92 -16.40 -25.06 5.68
N ASP A 93 -16.15 -26.07 6.49
CA ASP A 93 -15.69 -25.94 7.88
C ASP A 93 -14.16 -25.83 8.01
N GLU A 94 -13.42 -25.98 6.92
CA GLU A 94 -11.98 -25.76 6.85
C GLU A 94 -11.66 -24.38 6.27
N PHE A 95 -12.23 -24.06 5.09
CA PHE A 95 -12.03 -22.80 4.41
C PHE A 95 -13.28 -22.39 3.63
N ALA A 96 -14.00 -21.40 4.14
CA ALA A 96 -15.20 -20.85 3.50
C ALA A 96 -14.95 -19.48 2.86
N VAL A 97 -15.63 -19.21 1.73
CA VAL A 97 -15.62 -17.88 1.07
C VAL A 97 -17.03 -17.29 1.08
N VAL A 98 -17.15 -16.11 1.69
CA VAL A 98 -18.41 -15.37 1.79
C VAL A 98 -18.36 -14.22 0.81
N GLN A 99 -19.17 -14.25 -0.24
CA GLN A 99 -19.33 -13.16 -1.19
C GLN A 99 -20.46 -12.23 -0.76
N GLY A 100 -20.36 -10.97 -1.13
CA GLY A 100 -21.38 -9.97 -0.86
C GLY A 100 -20.83 -8.55 -0.82
N ASP A 101 -21.73 -7.61 -0.63
CA ASP A 101 -21.45 -6.17 -0.64
C ASP A 101 -20.90 -5.63 0.70
N ALA A 102 -20.87 -4.31 0.84
CA ALA A 102 -20.42 -3.65 2.06
C ALA A 102 -21.31 -3.97 3.28
N GLN A 103 -22.59 -4.30 3.09
CA GLN A 103 -23.48 -4.70 4.18
C GLN A 103 -23.07 -6.07 4.71
N VAL A 104 -22.79 -7.03 3.82
CA VAL A 104 -22.27 -8.36 4.19
C VAL A 104 -20.91 -8.21 4.88
N ALA A 105 -20.02 -7.32 4.41
CA ALA A 105 -18.73 -7.06 5.05
C ALA A 105 -18.89 -6.51 6.47
N SER A 106 -19.89 -5.64 6.69
CA SER A 106 -20.22 -5.11 8.02
C SER A 106 -20.70 -6.21 8.98
N GLN A 107 -21.60 -7.07 8.52
CA GLN A 107 -22.09 -8.22 9.30
C GLN A 107 -20.94 -9.19 9.60
N PHE A 108 -20.09 -9.48 8.61
CA PHE A 108 -18.93 -10.33 8.76
C PHE A 108 -17.96 -9.82 9.85
N SER A 109 -17.74 -8.49 9.90
CA SER A 109 -16.86 -7.87 10.90
C SER A 109 -17.34 -8.05 12.34
N GLY A 110 -18.65 -8.29 12.55
CA GLY A 110 -19.26 -8.50 13.86
C GLY A 110 -19.40 -9.97 14.28
N LEU A 111 -18.91 -10.92 13.46
CA LEU A 111 -18.92 -12.33 13.84
C LEU A 111 -17.86 -12.63 14.92
N PRO A 112 -18.09 -13.62 15.81
CA PRO A 112 -17.22 -13.96 16.92
C PRO A 112 -16.02 -14.79 16.44
N PHE A 113 -15.14 -14.20 15.65
CA PHE A 113 -13.88 -14.83 15.24
C PHE A 113 -12.88 -14.88 16.40
N ASP A 114 -11.97 -15.84 16.36
CA ASP A 114 -10.83 -15.88 17.28
C ASP A 114 -9.72 -14.90 16.84
N HIS A 115 -9.72 -14.49 15.59
CA HIS A 115 -8.89 -13.40 15.03
C HIS A 115 -9.52 -12.84 13.75
N LEU A 116 -9.41 -11.54 13.51
CA LEU A 116 -9.89 -10.90 12.29
C LEU A 116 -8.76 -10.14 11.61
N VAL A 117 -8.48 -10.48 10.36
CA VAL A 117 -7.53 -9.77 9.50
C VAL A 117 -8.32 -8.90 8.52
N PHE A 118 -8.00 -7.63 8.49
CA PHE A 118 -8.58 -6.67 7.56
C PHE A 118 -7.48 -5.95 6.79
N THR A 119 -7.60 -5.90 5.47
CA THR A 119 -6.76 -5.06 4.61
C THR A 119 -7.64 -4.11 3.82
N GLY A 120 -7.39 -2.79 3.93
CA GLY A 120 -8.17 -1.76 3.25
C GLY A 120 -7.90 -0.36 3.75
N SER A 121 -8.85 0.57 3.51
CA SER A 121 -8.67 1.97 3.94
C SER A 121 -8.77 2.13 5.46
N THR A 122 -8.03 3.09 6.02
CA THR A 122 -8.05 3.43 7.46
C THR A 122 -9.45 3.75 7.97
N ALA A 123 -10.27 4.45 7.18
CA ALA A 123 -11.63 4.78 7.55
C ALA A 123 -12.54 3.55 7.71
N VAL A 124 -12.38 2.53 6.86
CA VAL A 124 -13.11 1.25 6.97
C VAL A 124 -12.51 0.40 8.09
N GLY A 125 -11.18 0.35 8.21
CA GLY A 125 -10.48 -0.39 9.27
C GLY A 125 -10.93 0.01 10.67
N ARG A 126 -11.15 1.30 10.91
CA ARG A 126 -11.72 1.79 12.19
C ARG A 126 -13.11 1.20 12.47
N LYS A 127 -13.98 1.11 11.47
CA LYS A 127 -15.33 0.50 11.61
C LYS A 127 -15.22 -1.00 11.90
N VAL A 128 -14.32 -1.70 11.19
CA VAL A 128 -14.06 -3.13 11.40
C VAL A 128 -13.53 -3.38 12.82
N ALA A 129 -12.57 -2.58 13.29
CA ALA A 129 -12.04 -2.69 14.64
C ALA A 129 -13.12 -2.49 15.72
N ILE A 130 -14.00 -1.50 15.54
CA ILE A 130 -15.11 -1.25 16.46
C ILE A 130 -16.07 -2.45 16.50
N ALA A 131 -16.44 -3.01 15.34
CA ALA A 131 -17.33 -4.17 15.27
C ALA A 131 -16.69 -5.41 15.92
N ALA A 132 -15.43 -5.69 15.63
CA ALA A 132 -14.66 -6.80 16.21
C ALA A 132 -14.50 -6.65 17.75
N ALA A 133 -14.29 -5.44 18.24
CA ALA A 133 -14.16 -5.17 19.68
C ALA A 133 -15.43 -5.52 20.48
N GLN A 134 -16.61 -5.46 19.89
CA GLN A 134 -17.86 -5.89 20.53
C GLN A 134 -17.86 -7.39 20.87
N GLN A 135 -17.09 -8.19 20.13
CA GLN A 135 -16.93 -9.62 20.34
C GLN A 135 -15.59 -9.95 21.05
N LEU A 136 -14.82 -8.94 21.47
CA LEU A 136 -13.45 -9.09 21.97
C LEU A 136 -12.51 -9.80 20.97
N THR A 137 -12.83 -9.77 19.70
CA THR A 137 -12.02 -10.36 18.63
C THR A 137 -10.75 -9.53 18.40
N PRO A 138 -9.55 -10.11 18.58
CA PRO A 138 -8.30 -9.44 18.21
C PRO A 138 -8.24 -9.18 16.71
N THR A 139 -7.71 -8.02 16.32
CA THR A 139 -7.61 -7.63 14.91
C THR A 139 -6.17 -7.40 14.46
N THR A 140 -5.86 -7.82 13.22
CA THR A 140 -4.73 -7.31 12.45
C THR A 140 -5.28 -6.41 11.36
N LEU A 141 -4.88 -5.14 11.38
CA LEU A 141 -5.32 -4.13 10.42
C LEU A 141 -4.13 -3.77 9.53
N GLU A 142 -4.25 -4.05 8.24
CA GLU A 142 -3.31 -3.65 7.21
C GLU A 142 -3.95 -2.52 6.40
N LEU A 143 -3.52 -1.30 6.66
CA LEU A 143 -4.17 -0.11 6.15
C LEU A 143 -3.30 0.57 5.08
N GLY A 144 -3.59 1.81 4.76
CA GLY A 144 -2.82 2.58 3.80
C GLY A 144 -2.00 3.67 4.48
N GLY A 145 -1.92 4.79 3.83
CA GLY A 145 -1.30 5.98 4.35
C GLY A 145 -0.55 6.76 3.28
N LYS A 146 -0.02 7.91 3.66
CA LYS A 146 0.76 8.77 2.76
C LYS A 146 2.23 8.42 2.86
N SER A 147 2.68 7.46 2.04
CA SER A 147 4.08 7.01 2.01
C SER A 147 5.00 8.07 1.41
N PRO A 148 5.87 8.72 2.20
CA PRO A 148 6.81 9.72 1.72
C PRO A 148 7.93 9.08 0.89
N CYS A 149 8.33 9.77 -0.17
CA CYS A 149 9.50 9.46 -0.95
C CYS A 149 10.48 10.62 -0.85
N ILE A 150 11.63 10.41 -0.24
CA ILE A 150 12.65 11.45 0.00
C ILE A 150 13.78 11.25 -1.00
N VAL A 151 14.06 12.29 -1.80
CA VAL A 151 15.24 12.35 -2.66
C VAL A 151 16.25 13.27 -2.00
N ALA A 152 17.44 12.77 -1.71
CA ALA A 152 18.54 13.57 -1.16
C ALA A 152 19.29 14.31 -2.28
N SER A 153 20.05 15.34 -1.91
CA SER A 153 20.77 16.18 -2.87
C SER A 153 21.86 15.45 -3.64
N ASP A 154 22.34 14.32 -3.12
CA ASP A 154 23.35 13.45 -3.71
C ASP A 154 22.77 12.23 -4.46
N ALA A 155 21.43 12.19 -4.63
CA ALA A 155 20.78 11.11 -5.35
C ALA A 155 21.05 11.20 -6.87
N ASP A 156 21.16 10.04 -7.51
CA ASP A 156 21.04 9.94 -8.96
C ASP A 156 19.58 10.15 -9.36
N LEU A 157 19.27 11.33 -9.92
CA LEU A 157 17.90 11.72 -10.25
C LEU A 157 17.26 10.86 -11.34
N GLU A 158 18.03 10.40 -12.34
CA GLU A 158 17.49 9.54 -13.39
C GLU A 158 17.07 8.17 -12.83
N GLN A 159 17.94 7.58 -12.01
CA GLN A 159 17.64 6.31 -11.37
C GLN A 159 16.50 6.46 -10.34
N ALA A 160 16.51 7.50 -9.52
CA ALA A 160 15.46 7.79 -8.57
C ALA A 160 14.10 7.95 -9.28
N ALA A 161 14.05 8.77 -10.34
CA ALA A 161 12.85 8.99 -11.13
C ALA A 161 12.30 7.69 -11.74
N LEU A 162 13.17 6.82 -12.28
CA LEU A 162 12.76 5.53 -12.85
C LEU A 162 12.16 4.61 -11.77
N ARG A 163 12.78 4.51 -10.60
CA ARG A 163 12.29 3.67 -9.50
C ARG A 163 11.00 4.22 -8.90
N ILE A 164 10.91 5.55 -8.76
CA ILE A 164 9.70 6.23 -8.26
C ILE A 164 8.56 6.08 -9.27
N ALA A 165 8.81 6.27 -10.56
CA ALA A 165 7.81 6.06 -11.61
C ALA A 165 7.28 4.62 -11.61
N HIS A 166 8.17 3.62 -11.56
CA HIS A 166 7.79 2.22 -11.44
C HIS A 166 6.92 1.97 -10.21
N GLY A 167 7.34 2.43 -9.02
CA GLY A 167 6.57 2.23 -7.79
C GLY A 167 5.25 2.99 -7.75
N LYS A 168 5.21 4.17 -8.37
CA LYS A 168 3.99 4.99 -8.46
C LYS A 168 2.99 4.46 -9.47
N LEU A 169 3.46 3.91 -10.59
CA LEU A 169 2.58 3.54 -11.70
C LEU A 169 2.22 2.05 -11.71
N LEU A 170 2.85 1.21 -10.89
CA LEU A 170 2.39 -0.15 -10.68
C LEU A 170 0.92 -0.13 -10.25
N ASN A 171 0.06 -0.84 -10.97
CA ASN A 171 -1.39 -0.84 -10.76
C ASN A 171 -2.01 0.57 -10.77
N ALA A 172 -1.46 1.50 -11.58
CA ALA A 172 -1.84 2.92 -11.64
C ALA A 172 -1.83 3.61 -10.26
N GLY A 173 -0.89 3.26 -9.39
CA GLY A 173 -0.76 3.83 -8.04
C GLY A 173 -1.76 3.31 -7.01
N GLN A 174 -2.58 2.32 -7.35
CA GLN A 174 -3.56 1.71 -6.45
C GLN A 174 -2.91 0.66 -5.54
N THR A 175 -1.87 1.09 -4.82
CA THR A 175 -1.02 0.26 -3.97
C THR A 175 -0.78 0.99 -2.64
N CYS A 176 -1.00 0.31 -1.51
CA CYS A 176 -0.90 0.89 -0.17
C CYS A 176 0.49 1.42 0.19
N ILE A 177 1.52 0.92 -0.50
CA ILE A 177 2.91 1.37 -0.35
C ILE A 177 3.41 2.11 -1.59
N ALA A 178 2.57 2.54 -2.54
CA ALA A 178 3.02 3.41 -3.62
C ALA A 178 3.59 4.72 -3.04
N PRO A 179 4.66 5.29 -3.63
CA PRO A 179 5.08 6.64 -3.29
C PRO A 179 3.88 7.59 -3.38
N ASP A 180 3.45 8.15 -2.24
CA ASP A 180 2.23 8.96 -2.22
C ASP A 180 2.53 10.44 -2.45
N TYR A 181 3.67 10.92 -1.96
CA TYR A 181 4.23 12.25 -2.26
C TYR A 181 5.76 12.23 -2.27
N LEU A 182 6.34 13.19 -2.97
CA LEU A 182 7.77 13.34 -3.14
C LEU A 182 8.28 14.55 -2.35
N LEU A 183 9.40 14.37 -1.68
CA LEU A 183 10.18 15.41 -1.03
C LEU A 183 11.49 15.57 -1.80
N LEU A 184 11.67 16.71 -2.44
CA LEU A 184 12.75 16.99 -3.40
C LEU A 184 13.58 18.20 -2.95
N PRO A 185 14.94 18.16 -3.02
CA PRO A 185 15.73 19.35 -2.74
C PRO A 185 15.36 20.51 -3.67
N LYS A 186 15.24 21.71 -3.10
CA LYS A 186 14.96 22.94 -3.85
C LYS A 186 15.99 23.16 -4.95
N GLY A 187 15.50 23.54 -6.13
CA GLY A 187 16.33 23.74 -7.33
C GLY A 187 16.50 22.49 -8.19
N GLN A 188 15.99 21.33 -7.78
CA GLN A 188 16.02 20.10 -8.58
C GLN A 188 14.69 19.80 -9.29
N GLU A 189 13.70 20.68 -9.17
CA GLU A 189 12.33 20.47 -9.66
C GLU A 189 12.28 20.17 -11.15
N GLN A 190 12.94 21.01 -11.96
CA GLN A 190 12.97 20.82 -13.41
C GLN A 190 13.69 19.53 -13.80
N ALA A 191 14.88 19.29 -13.23
CA ALA A 191 15.69 18.13 -13.54
C ALA A 191 14.97 16.81 -13.17
N PHE A 192 14.29 16.78 -12.02
CA PHE A 192 13.48 15.63 -11.62
C PHE A 192 12.26 15.46 -12.54
N GLY A 193 11.56 16.55 -12.87
CA GLY A 193 10.39 16.53 -13.77
C GLY A 193 10.74 15.92 -15.13
N ASP A 194 11.87 16.33 -15.72
CA ASP A 194 12.37 15.82 -16.99
C ASP A 194 12.75 14.32 -16.89
N ALA A 195 13.49 13.96 -15.84
CA ALA A 195 13.86 12.58 -15.57
C ALA A 195 12.64 11.68 -15.35
N TYR A 196 11.64 12.16 -14.61
CA TYR A 196 10.41 11.42 -14.33
C TYR A 196 9.57 11.23 -15.60
N ALA A 197 9.42 12.27 -16.43
CA ALA A 197 8.71 12.17 -17.71
C ALA A 197 9.40 11.17 -18.66
N LYS A 198 10.73 11.18 -18.74
CA LYS A 198 11.52 10.19 -19.50
C LYS A 198 11.32 8.77 -18.96
N ALA A 199 11.33 8.59 -17.65
CA ALA A 199 11.10 7.30 -17.00
C ALA A 199 9.70 6.76 -17.27
N VAL A 200 8.67 7.62 -17.19
CA VAL A 200 7.29 7.24 -17.48
C VAL A 200 7.12 6.83 -18.95
N ALA A 201 7.68 7.58 -19.89
CA ALA A 201 7.64 7.23 -21.32
C ALA A 201 8.38 5.91 -21.64
N GLN A 202 9.42 5.59 -20.88
CA GLN A 202 10.12 4.30 -21.00
C GLN A 202 9.28 3.13 -20.50
N LEU A 203 8.54 3.32 -19.38
CA LEU A 203 7.69 2.28 -18.79
C LEU A 203 6.39 2.10 -19.56
N PHE A 204 5.77 3.20 -19.99
CA PHE A 204 4.48 3.23 -20.66
C PHE A 204 4.53 4.21 -21.83
N PRO A 205 4.78 3.73 -23.06
CA PRO A 205 4.79 4.58 -24.25
C PRO A 205 3.42 5.22 -24.57
N SER A 206 2.34 4.67 -24.03
CA SER A 206 0.99 5.21 -24.08
C SER A 206 0.21 4.81 -22.83
N PHE A 207 -0.87 5.52 -22.51
CA PHE A 207 -1.74 5.24 -21.36
C PHE A 207 -3.12 4.79 -21.81
N MET A 208 -3.73 5.58 -22.72
CA MET A 208 -5.09 5.35 -23.19
C MET A 208 -5.18 4.15 -24.11
N GLY A 209 -6.04 3.19 -23.76
CA GLY A 209 -6.18 1.94 -24.51
C GLY A 209 -4.99 0.98 -24.39
N ASN A 210 -3.98 1.30 -23.59
CA ASN A 210 -2.84 0.42 -23.33
C ASN A 210 -3.26 -0.70 -22.36
N PRO A 211 -3.23 -1.99 -22.77
CA PRO A 211 -3.60 -3.10 -21.89
C PRO A 211 -2.63 -3.31 -20.72
N ASP A 212 -1.39 -2.81 -20.83
CA ASP A 212 -0.37 -2.92 -19.78
C ASP A 212 -0.47 -1.81 -18.72
N TYR A 213 -1.28 -0.77 -18.99
CA TYR A 213 -1.54 0.31 -18.03
C TYR A 213 -2.89 0.11 -17.33
N ALA A 214 -2.86 -0.09 -16.03
CA ALA A 214 -4.05 -0.40 -15.25
C ALA A 214 -5.07 0.75 -15.24
N ALA A 215 -6.35 0.42 -15.33
CA ALA A 215 -7.44 1.36 -15.10
C ALA A 215 -7.70 1.56 -13.60
N ILE A 216 -8.24 2.73 -13.22
CA ILE A 216 -8.76 2.96 -11.88
C ILE A 216 -9.97 2.03 -11.67
N ILE A 217 -10.07 1.42 -10.51
CA ILE A 217 -11.00 0.32 -10.23
C ILE A 217 -12.45 0.60 -10.62
N ASN A 218 -12.94 1.80 -10.38
CA ASN A 218 -14.30 2.22 -10.74
C ASN A 218 -14.42 3.74 -10.95
N HIS A 219 -15.56 4.18 -11.45
CA HIS A 219 -15.84 5.59 -11.70
C HIS A 219 -15.85 6.46 -10.43
N LYS A 220 -16.22 5.90 -9.29
CA LYS A 220 -16.21 6.65 -8.00
C LYS A 220 -14.77 7.01 -7.61
N HIS A 221 -13.84 6.07 -7.67
CA HIS A 221 -12.42 6.33 -7.37
C HIS A 221 -11.79 7.25 -8.42
N TYR A 222 -12.14 7.08 -9.70
CA TYR A 222 -11.72 7.97 -10.76
C TYR A 222 -12.18 9.42 -10.53
N ALA A 223 -13.46 9.61 -10.19
CA ALA A 223 -14.03 10.94 -9.89
C ALA A 223 -13.36 11.56 -8.64
N ARG A 224 -13.06 10.77 -7.60
CA ARG A 224 -12.33 11.25 -6.41
C ARG A 224 -10.96 11.81 -6.79
N LEU A 225 -10.19 11.11 -7.62
CA LEU A 225 -8.88 11.59 -8.08
C LEU A 225 -8.99 12.91 -8.86
N ARG A 226 -10.01 13.04 -9.72
CA ARG A 226 -10.28 14.30 -10.42
C ARG A 226 -10.58 15.45 -9.47
N VAL A 227 -11.40 15.21 -8.44
CA VAL A 227 -11.73 16.21 -7.44
C VAL A 227 -10.48 16.65 -6.68
N LEU A 228 -9.58 15.72 -6.29
CA LEU A 228 -8.32 16.07 -5.65
C LEU A 228 -7.45 16.99 -6.51
N VAL A 229 -7.37 16.74 -7.81
CA VAL A 229 -6.65 17.61 -8.76
C VAL A 229 -7.31 18.98 -8.83
N GLN A 230 -8.61 19.04 -9.08
CA GLN A 230 -9.34 20.32 -9.21
C GLN A 230 -9.24 21.18 -7.94
N GLN A 231 -9.32 20.57 -6.77
CA GLN A 231 -9.13 21.27 -5.50
C GLN A 231 -7.70 21.79 -5.31
N ALA A 232 -6.70 21.00 -5.69
CA ALA A 232 -5.30 21.43 -5.63
C ALA A 232 -5.05 22.62 -6.57
N GLU A 233 -5.52 22.56 -7.82
CA GLU A 233 -5.43 23.67 -8.79
C GLU A 233 -6.13 24.93 -8.29
N ALA A 234 -7.33 24.81 -7.73
CA ALA A 234 -8.08 25.93 -7.15
C ALA A 234 -7.36 26.59 -5.95
N GLN A 235 -6.45 25.84 -5.29
CA GLN A 235 -5.62 26.33 -4.18
C GLN A 235 -4.21 26.75 -4.62
N GLY A 236 -3.94 26.82 -5.94
CA GLY A 236 -2.68 27.34 -6.48
C GLY A 236 -1.63 26.27 -6.82
N ALA A 237 -1.99 25.00 -6.76
CA ALA A 237 -1.12 23.96 -7.28
C ALA A 237 -1.04 24.01 -8.82
N TYR A 238 0.11 23.59 -9.35
CA TYR A 238 0.32 23.42 -10.77
C TYR A 238 0.37 21.92 -11.09
N VAL A 239 -0.48 21.46 -12.01
CA VAL A 239 -0.57 20.04 -12.40
C VAL A 239 0.07 19.85 -13.76
N GLN A 240 1.13 19.06 -13.77
CA GLN A 240 1.86 18.67 -14.96
C GLN A 240 1.45 17.27 -15.37
N TRP A 241 0.57 17.17 -16.37
CA TRP A 241 0.15 15.90 -16.93
C TRP A 241 1.22 15.34 -17.86
N LEU A 242 1.42 14.01 -17.82
CA LEU A 242 2.30 13.31 -18.76
C LEU A 242 1.43 12.75 -19.88
N ASP A 243 1.66 13.26 -21.10
CA ASP A 243 0.78 13.04 -22.24
C ASP A 243 1.06 11.73 -23.00
N ASP A 244 0.02 11.21 -23.67
CA ASP A 244 0.07 10.09 -24.59
C ASP A 244 0.73 10.51 -25.93
N GLY A 245 1.92 9.97 -26.21
CA GLY A 245 2.43 9.88 -27.58
C GLY A 245 3.28 11.04 -28.11
N GLN A 246 3.59 12.02 -27.32
CA GLN A 246 4.63 13.01 -27.62
C GLN A 246 5.76 12.85 -26.60
N GLY A 247 6.78 12.08 -26.91
CA GLY A 247 7.86 11.75 -25.99
C GLY A 247 8.22 12.89 -25.07
N ALA A 248 8.17 12.63 -23.77
CA ALA A 248 8.76 13.34 -22.63
C ALA A 248 8.96 14.87 -22.73
N GLN A 249 8.17 15.60 -23.45
CA GLN A 249 8.09 17.05 -23.29
C GLN A 249 7.07 17.33 -22.21
N LEU A 250 7.54 17.95 -21.15
CA LEU A 250 6.69 18.55 -20.12
C LEU A 250 5.60 19.34 -20.84
N ALA A 251 4.39 18.81 -20.89
CA ALA A 251 3.26 19.58 -21.43
C ALA A 251 3.19 20.86 -20.64
N SER A 252 3.56 21.98 -21.27
CA SER A 252 3.28 23.29 -20.70
C SER A 252 1.79 23.33 -20.37
N ALA A 253 1.40 23.89 -19.27
CA ALA A 253 0.08 24.05 -18.63
C ALA A 253 -1.22 24.00 -19.50
N ALA A 254 -1.21 23.44 -20.68
CA ALA A 254 -2.15 23.73 -21.74
C ALA A 254 -3.24 22.66 -21.97
N THR A 255 -3.11 21.45 -21.48
CA THR A 255 -4.18 20.47 -21.74
C THR A 255 -4.37 19.52 -20.56
N ALA A 256 -5.25 19.94 -19.65
CA ALA A 256 -5.92 18.94 -18.83
C ALA A 256 -6.51 17.86 -19.78
N PRO A 257 -6.38 16.57 -19.46
CA PRO A 257 -6.94 15.50 -20.28
C PRO A 257 -8.39 15.82 -20.63
N SER A 258 -8.80 15.52 -21.87
CA SER A 258 -10.20 15.70 -22.27
C SER A 258 -11.07 14.64 -21.59
N TRP A 259 -11.36 14.79 -20.34
CA TRP A 259 -12.00 13.84 -19.41
C TRP A 259 -13.14 12.93 -19.96
N GLY A 260 -13.41 13.01 -21.27
CA GLY A 260 -14.45 12.24 -21.94
C GLY A 260 -14.09 10.78 -22.22
N LYS A 261 -13.03 10.53 -22.99
CA LYS A 261 -12.59 9.15 -23.34
C LYS A 261 -11.91 8.47 -22.16
N GLU A 262 -11.07 9.20 -21.44
CA GLU A 262 -10.36 8.75 -20.25
C GLU A 262 -11.34 8.30 -19.16
N ALA A 263 -12.42 9.06 -18.95
CA ALA A 263 -13.46 8.69 -18.00
C ALA A 263 -14.15 7.37 -18.37
N ALA A 264 -14.39 7.13 -19.67
CA ALA A 264 -15.02 5.89 -20.13
C ALA A 264 -14.14 4.66 -19.89
N GLN A 265 -12.82 4.78 -20.14
CA GLN A 265 -11.84 3.71 -19.94
C GLN A 265 -11.29 3.64 -18.51
N ARG A 266 -11.48 4.69 -17.70
CA ARG A 266 -10.94 4.86 -16.36
C ARG A 266 -9.40 4.78 -16.26
N GLN A 267 -8.71 4.88 -17.38
CA GLN A 267 -7.26 5.04 -17.43
C GLN A 267 -6.95 6.52 -17.19
N MET A 268 -6.16 6.82 -16.17
CA MET A 268 -5.82 8.20 -15.79
C MET A 268 -4.34 8.43 -16.09
N PRO A 269 -3.98 9.41 -16.92
CA PRO A 269 -2.59 9.74 -17.17
C PRO A 269 -1.86 10.07 -15.87
N PRO A 270 -0.57 9.77 -15.75
CA PRO A 270 0.24 10.20 -14.62
C PRO A 270 0.38 11.72 -14.59
N ALA A 271 0.50 12.26 -13.39
CA ALA A 271 0.79 13.68 -13.22
C ALA A 271 1.71 13.96 -12.02
N LEU A 272 2.59 14.96 -12.19
CA LEU A 272 3.28 15.62 -11.10
C LEU A 272 2.43 16.83 -10.65
N VAL A 273 2.27 17.01 -9.34
CA VAL A 273 1.50 18.12 -8.77
C VAL A 273 2.44 18.96 -7.94
N TRP A 274 2.73 20.16 -8.44
CA TRP A 274 3.69 21.13 -7.88
C TRP A 274 3.00 22.18 -7.03
N ASN A 275 3.76 22.90 -6.20
CA ASN A 275 3.27 23.95 -5.32
C ASN A 275 2.19 23.49 -4.34
N VAL A 276 2.29 22.25 -3.88
CA VAL A 276 1.38 21.68 -2.89
C VAL A 276 1.79 22.08 -1.47
N HIS A 277 0.80 22.20 -0.59
CA HIS A 277 1.01 22.44 0.84
C HIS A 277 0.10 21.56 1.70
N SER A 278 0.41 21.41 2.97
CA SER A 278 -0.28 20.51 3.92
C SER A 278 -1.78 20.81 4.11
N GLY A 279 -2.23 21.99 3.72
CA GLY A 279 -3.66 22.39 3.74
C GLY A 279 -4.51 21.79 2.63
N MET A 280 -3.90 21.29 1.54
CA MET A 280 -4.62 20.72 0.40
C MET A 280 -5.06 19.27 0.69
N ASP A 281 -6.23 18.89 0.18
CA ASP A 281 -6.78 17.53 0.39
C ASP A 281 -5.88 16.45 -0.23
N ILE A 282 -5.24 16.73 -1.35
CA ILE A 282 -4.25 15.83 -1.98
C ILE A 282 -3.05 15.52 -1.07
N MET A 283 -2.77 16.39 -0.07
CA MET A 283 -1.74 16.17 0.95
C MET A 283 -2.26 15.56 2.24
N ARG A 284 -3.58 15.45 2.42
CA ARG A 284 -4.22 14.87 3.60
C ARG A 284 -4.76 13.47 3.37
N GLU A 285 -5.31 13.23 2.17
CA GLU A 285 -5.84 11.92 1.79
C GLU A 285 -4.78 11.08 1.07
N GLU A 286 -4.80 9.76 1.30
CA GLU A 286 -4.06 8.81 0.49
C GLU A 286 -4.56 8.89 -0.96
N ILE A 287 -3.64 9.10 -1.90
CA ILE A 287 -4.00 9.33 -3.30
C ILE A 287 -4.56 8.07 -3.94
N PHE A 288 -3.87 6.94 -3.80
CA PHE A 288 -4.27 5.66 -4.39
C PHE A 288 -4.58 5.77 -5.90
N GLY A 289 -3.67 6.43 -6.61
CA GLY A 289 -3.78 6.79 -8.01
C GLY A 289 -2.47 7.32 -8.59
N PRO A 290 -2.40 7.62 -9.90
CA PRO A 290 -1.16 7.95 -10.61
C PRO A 290 -0.73 9.43 -10.49
N LEU A 291 -1.16 10.11 -9.42
CA LEU A 291 -0.81 11.49 -9.14
C LEU A 291 0.31 11.54 -8.10
N LEU A 292 1.35 12.33 -8.33
CA LEU A 292 2.49 12.48 -7.45
C LEU A 292 2.71 13.95 -7.05
N PRO A 293 2.21 14.37 -5.88
CA PRO A 293 2.56 15.67 -5.30
C PRO A 293 4.04 15.78 -5.00
N VAL A 294 4.62 16.92 -5.30
CA VAL A 294 6.03 17.24 -5.08
C VAL A 294 6.17 18.45 -4.17
N ILE A 295 6.91 18.27 -3.09
CA ILE A 295 7.25 19.30 -2.11
C ILE A 295 8.75 19.53 -2.19
N SER A 296 9.16 20.78 -2.44
CA SER A 296 10.56 21.17 -2.37
C SER A 296 10.96 21.47 -0.93
N TYR A 297 12.16 21.04 -0.53
CA TYR A 297 12.71 21.33 0.78
C TYR A 297 14.12 21.93 0.69
N GLU A 298 14.50 22.76 1.67
CA GLU A 298 15.86 23.30 1.81
C GLU A 298 16.65 22.53 2.88
N HIS A 299 16.00 22.15 3.97
CA HIS A 299 16.64 21.46 5.08
C HIS A 299 15.97 20.12 5.37
N LEU A 300 16.77 19.10 5.62
CA LEU A 300 16.28 17.73 5.91
C LEU A 300 15.47 17.68 7.22
N ASP A 301 15.74 18.60 8.14
CA ASP A 301 14.98 18.70 9.40
C ASP A 301 13.51 19.08 9.14
N ASP A 302 13.23 19.92 8.13
CA ASP A 302 11.86 20.25 7.73
C ASP A 302 11.11 19.04 7.20
N VAL A 303 11.82 18.19 6.43
CA VAL A 303 11.30 16.91 5.93
C VAL A 303 10.91 15.99 7.09
N ILE A 304 11.80 15.81 8.05
CA ILE A 304 11.56 14.97 9.23
C ILE A 304 10.39 15.53 10.05
N HIS A 305 10.33 16.84 10.22
CA HIS A 305 9.24 17.50 10.93
C HIS A 305 7.89 17.29 10.22
N ALA A 306 7.85 17.47 8.91
CA ALA A 306 6.65 17.29 8.10
C ALA A 306 6.12 15.84 8.15
N ILE A 307 7.02 14.84 8.08
CA ILE A 307 6.65 13.43 8.20
C ILE A 307 6.08 13.14 9.59
N ASN A 308 6.72 13.63 10.65
CA ASN A 308 6.31 13.37 12.03
C ASN A 308 5.03 14.13 12.44
N ALA A 309 4.69 15.21 11.75
CA ALA A 309 3.43 15.94 11.96
C ALA A 309 2.21 15.19 11.39
N GLY A 310 2.43 14.26 10.47
CA GLY A 310 1.39 13.42 9.86
C GLY A 310 1.13 12.11 10.59
N GLU A 311 0.19 11.32 10.06
CA GLU A 311 0.01 9.92 10.47
C GLU A 311 1.24 9.10 10.03
N ARG A 312 1.59 8.08 10.83
CA ARG A 312 2.72 7.20 10.51
C ARG A 312 2.46 6.44 9.21
N PRO A 313 3.36 6.56 8.20
CA PRO A 313 3.14 5.92 6.92
C PRO A 313 3.43 4.41 6.97
N LEU A 314 2.76 3.64 6.11
CA LEU A 314 3.04 2.22 5.92
C LEU A 314 4.43 1.98 5.31
N ALA A 315 4.86 2.84 4.38
CA ALA A 315 6.21 2.79 3.81
C ALA A 315 6.87 4.17 3.79
N LEU A 316 8.21 4.18 3.82
CA LEU A 316 9.07 5.35 3.62
C LEU A 316 10.16 4.98 2.63
N TYR A 317 10.44 5.88 1.68
CA TYR A 317 11.44 5.70 0.65
C TYR A 317 12.53 6.75 0.77
N TRP A 318 13.79 6.30 0.69
CA TRP A 318 14.97 7.15 0.69
C TRP A 318 15.78 6.92 -0.57
N PHE A 319 16.10 8.00 -1.30
CA PHE A 319 17.02 8.00 -2.44
C PHE A 319 18.19 8.91 -2.13
N GLY A 320 19.39 8.36 -2.14
CA GLY A 320 20.65 9.05 -1.84
C GLY A 320 21.72 8.11 -1.35
N ASN A 321 22.97 8.59 -1.34
CA ASN A 321 24.15 7.81 -1.01
C ASN A 321 24.73 8.17 0.38
N ASP A 322 24.40 9.34 0.96
CA ASP A 322 24.87 9.74 2.29
C ASP A 322 24.20 8.90 3.38
N GLU A 323 24.97 7.95 3.93
CA GLU A 323 24.48 7.06 5.00
C GLU A 323 24.15 7.82 6.30
N LYS A 324 24.83 8.92 6.60
CA LYS A 324 24.58 9.69 7.83
C LYS A 324 23.24 10.43 7.75
N LEU A 325 22.96 11.03 6.61
CA LEU A 325 21.67 11.69 6.36
C LEU A 325 20.54 10.66 6.36
N ARG A 326 20.70 9.54 5.65
CA ARG A 326 19.76 8.41 5.66
C ARG A 326 19.46 7.96 7.10
N ASP A 327 20.50 7.63 7.85
CA ASP A 327 20.37 7.11 9.20
C ASP A 327 19.74 8.15 10.16
N SER A 328 19.99 9.45 9.94
CA SER A 328 19.31 10.52 10.66
C SER A 328 17.81 10.50 10.43
N VAL A 329 17.35 10.37 9.19
CA VAL A 329 15.93 10.24 8.85
C VAL A 329 15.33 9.00 9.49
N LEU A 330 15.97 7.83 9.31
CA LEU A 330 15.45 6.56 9.80
C LEU A 330 15.32 6.48 11.33
N ARG A 331 16.21 7.15 12.07
CA ARG A 331 16.15 7.19 13.54
C ARG A 331 15.13 8.20 14.07
N ARG A 332 14.79 9.20 13.28
CA ARG A 332 13.94 10.33 13.70
C ARG A 332 12.53 10.27 13.15
N THR A 333 12.23 9.28 12.30
CA THR A 333 10.88 9.01 11.75
C THR A 333 10.43 7.59 12.09
N VAL A 334 9.12 7.33 12.00
CA VAL A 334 8.54 6.00 12.21
C VAL A 334 7.65 5.65 11.02
N SER A 335 7.90 4.47 10.43
CA SER A 335 7.08 3.90 9.35
C SER A 335 6.97 2.39 9.51
N GLY A 336 6.06 1.75 8.79
CA GLY A 336 5.94 0.30 8.77
C GLY A 336 7.15 -0.38 8.13
N GLY A 337 7.64 0.16 7.02
CA GLY A 337 8.84 -0.34 6.35
C GLY A 337 9.60 0.76 5.62
N VAL A 338 10.90 0.53 5.38
CA VAL A 338 11.76 1.47 4.64
C VAL A 338 12.44 0.77 3.48
N THR A 339 12.54 1.46 2.35
CA THR A 339 13.38 1.02 1.22
C THR A 339 14.35 2.13 0.83
N VAL A 340 15.58 1.74 0.55
CA VAL A 340 16.67 2.65 0.16
C VAL A 340 16.98 2.43 -1.31
N ASN A 341 17.01 3.51 -2.09
CA ASN A 341 17.30 3.56 -3.54
C ASN A 341 16.42 2.64 -4.40
N ASP A 342 15.25 2.27 -3.90
CA ASP A 342 14.21 1.55 -4.64
C ASP A 342 12.82 1.82 -4.03
N THR A 343 11.78 1.20 -4.60
CA THR A 343 10.39 1.27 -4.10
C THR A 343 9.77 -0.13 -3.98
N LEU A 344 8.68 -0.26 -3.23
CA LEU A 344 7.86 -1.49 -3.12
C LEU A 344 8.55 -2.74 -2.53
N MET A 345 9.82 -2.68 -2.15
CA MET A 345 10.60 -3.84 -1.68
C MET A 345 10.02 -4.55 -0.44
N PRO A 346 9.36 -3.88 0.52
CA PRO A 346 8.79 -4.55 1.69
C PRO A 346 7.81 -5.68 1.36
N VAL A 347 7.04 -5.58 0.26
CA VAL A 347 6.11 -6.65 -0.15
C VAL A 347 6.78 -7.78 -0.95
N ALA A 348 7.97 -7.53 -1.49
CA ALA A 348 8.70 -8.52 -2.28
C ALA A 348 9.54 -9.46 -1.42
N HIS A 349 9.88 -9.09 -0.19
CA HIS A 349 10.83 -9.80 0.66
C HIS A 349 10.12 -10.66 1.73
N ALA A 350 10.02 -11.97 1.48
CA ALA A 350 9.27 -12.91 2.33
C ALA A 350 9.80 -13.05 3.78
N PHE A 351 10.98 -12.55 4.11
CA PHE A 351 11.59 -12.64 5.45
C PHE A 351 11.45 -11.35 6.27
N LEU A 352 11.03 -10.25 5.64
CA LEU A 352 10.75 -9.03 6.37
C LEU A 352 9.32 -9.04 6.89
N PRO A 353 9.09 -8.59 8.14
CA PRO A 353 7.74 -8.35 8.61
C PRO A 353 7.13 -7.22 7.77
N PHE A 354 5.93 -7.44 7.26
CA PHE A 354 5.13 -6.42 6.61
C PHE A 354 4.03 -6.00 7.58
N GLY A 355 3.82 -4.72 7.74
CA GLY A 355 2.78 -4.16 8.60
C GLY A 355 3.03 -2.70 8.93
N GLY A 356 1.95 -2.02 9.28
CA GLY A 356 1.95 -0.61 9.62
C GLY A 356 2.10 -0.31 11.10
N VAL A 357 2.02 0.95 11.44
CA VAL A 357 2.10 1.48 12.81
C VAL A 357 1.06 2.57 13.01
N GLY A 358 0.14 2.41 13.97
CA GLY A 358 -0.89 3.39 14.25
C GLY A 358 -2.01 3.40 13.22
N GLY A 359 -2.07 4.42 12.36
CA GLY A 359 -3.11 4.59 11.33
C GLY A 359 -2.85 3.87 10.01
N SER A 360 -1.68 3.21 9.89
CA SER A 360 -1.28 2.48 8.67
C SER A 360 -1.35 0.98 8.80
#